data_00057a9aef0010bc8aaf3453ea3b82bf
#
_entry.id   00057a9aef0010bc8aaf3453ea3b82bf
#
_cell.length_a   1.000
_cell.length_b   1.000
_cell.length_c   1.000
_cell.angle_alpha   90.00
_cell.angle_beta   90.00
_cell.angle_gamma   90.00
#
_symmetry.space_group_name_H-M   'P 1'
#
loop_
_entity.id
_entity.type
_entity.pdbx_description
1 polymer ?
#
loop_
_entity_poly.entity_id
_entity_poly.type
_entity_poly.pdbx_seq_one_letter_code
_entity_poly.pdbx_strand_id
1 'polypeptide(L)'
;MKNIIAIVQRELGTYFVSPVAYVVLTIFLFLSGIIFQTVLSSVLRETMMQAMQGAQFGQGPPPIDVPGIVSRSFLGTLSVLLLFMIPMITMALFSEEKKRGTIELLLTAPLTDAEVILGKFFAAASFFVILLATTWIPMAVLYIFGKPASGPILTSYLGLFLYSLSLVAVGMFISSLTENQIVAGVLSFGTFFLLWLVSVLANAAQGTMKAVLSYLSILDHLDDFMKGVLSTSNVIFYLSLTIVGVFLTYRSVDSLRWRG
;
A
#
# COMPACT_ATOMS: atom_id res chain seq x y z
N MET A 1 14.30 -14.45 -16.78
CA MET A 1 13.72 -13.11 -16.93
C MET A 1 12.59 -13.02 -17.97
N LYS A 2 12.71 -13.64 -19.16
CA LYS A 2 11.61 -13.63 -20.16
C LYS A 2 10.31 -14.25 -19.64
N ASN A 3 10.40 -15.35 -18.89
CA ASN A 3 9.24 -16.04 -18.31
C ASN A 3 8.50 -15.17 -17.26
N ILE A 4 9.24 -14.48 -16.40
CA ILE A 4 8.63 -13.57 -15.41
C ILE A 4 7.83 -12.47 -16.09
N ILE A 5 8.40 -11.82 -17.12
CA ILE A 5 7.72 -10.76 -17.87
C ILE A 5 6.45 -11.30 -18.56
N ALA A 6 6.52 -12.51 -19.16
CA ALA A 6 5.37 -13.14 -19.79
C ALA A 6 4.25 -13.43 -18.76
N ILE A 7 4.62 -13.88 -17.55
CA ILE A 7 3.66 -14.11 -16.45
C ILE A 7 3.05 -12.78 -16.01
N VAL A 8 3.86 -11.73 -15.81
CA VAL A 8 3.36 -10.38 -15.44
C VAL A 8 2.35 -9.88 -16.48
N GLN A 9 2.66 -9.99 -17.77
CA GLN A 9 1.76 -9.55 -18.84
C GLN A 9 0.46 -10.35 -18.85
N ARG A 10 0.54 -11.67 -18.66
CA ARG A 10 -0.65 -12.54 -18.59
C ARG A 10 -1.53 -12.17 -17.38
N GLU A 11 -0.94 -12.03 -16.22
CA GLU A 11 -1.69 -11.72 -15.00
C GLU A 11 -2.31 -10.32 -15.06
N LEU A 12 -1.56 -9.30 -15.52
CA LEU A 12 -2.11 -7.95 -15.73
C LEU A 12 -3.24 -7.99 -16.78
N GLY A 13 -3.06 -8.73 -17.88
CA GLY A 13 -4.11 -8.94 -18.88
C GLY A 13 -5.37 -9.53 -18.23
N THR A 14 -5.23 -10.52 -17.35
CA THR A 14 -6.35 -11.13 -16.62
C THR A 14 -7.06 -10.12 -15.71
N TYR A 15 -6.31 -9.25 -14.99
CA TYR A 15 -6.91 -8.21 -14.17
C TYR A 15 -7.75 -7.23 -15.00
N PHE A 16 -7.24 -6.77 -16.15
CA PHE A 16 -7.94 -5.81 -17.00
C PHE A 16 -9.02 -6.43 -17.92
N VAL A 17 -9.03 -7.72 -18.11
CA VAL A 17 -10.18 -8.44 -18.74
C VAL A 17 -11.31 -8.61 -17.73
N SER A 18 -10.99 -8.73 -16.44
CA SER A 18 -12.00 -8.82 -15.38
C SER A 18 -12.57 -7.42 -15.04
N PRO A 19 -13.90 -7.30 -14.85
CA PRO A 19 -14.51 -6.06 -14.39
C PRO A 19 -14.03 -5.63 -12.98
N VAL A 20 -13.47 -6.56 -12.19
CA VAL A 20 -13.03 -6.31 -10.81
C VAL A 20 -11.94 -5.24 -10.76
N ALA A 21 -10.96 -5.25 -11.66
CA ALA A 21 -9.90 -4.24 -11.68
C ALA A 21 -10.45 -2.83 -11.90
N TYR A 22 -11.41 -2.68 -12.81
CA TYR A 22 -12.06 -1.38 -13.08
C TYR A 22 -12.88 -0.90 -11.88
N VAL A 23 -13.59 -1.81 -11.21
CA VAL A 23 -14.34 -1.49 -10.00
C VAL A 23 -13.40 -1.02 -8.89
N VAL A 24 -12.29 -1.73 -8.65
CA VAL A 24 -11.28 -1.35 -7.65
C VAL A 24 -10.66 0.00 -7.98
N LEU A 25 -10.26 0.23 -9.25
CA LEU A 25 -9.71 1.52 -9.70
C LEU A 25 -10.71 2.65 -9.52
N THR A 26 -11.98 2.44 -9.88
CA THR A 26 -13.03 3.46 -9.77
C THR A 26 -13.31 3.80 -8.32
N ILE A 27 -13.46 2.79 -7.46
CA ILE A 27 -13.68 3.00 -6.01
C ILE A 27 -12.48 3.73 -5.41
N PHE A 28 -11.25 3.31 -5.73
CA PHE A 28 -10.04 3.94 -5.22
C PHE A 28 -9.94 5.41 -5.67
N LEU A 29 -10.17 5.70 -6.95
CA LEU A 29 -10.14 7.06 -7.48
C LEU A 29 -11.22 7.93 -6.83
N PHE A 30 -12.44 7.41 -6.68
CA PHE A 30 -13.54 8.13 -6.03
C PHE A 30 -13.24 8.43 -4.56
N LEU A 31 -12.80 7.42 -3.80
CA LEU A 31 -12.44 7.60 -2.40
C LEU A 31 -11.24 8.53 -2.22
N SER A 32 -10.20 8.41 -3.07
CA SER A 32 -9.06 9.31 -3.03
C SER A 32 -9.45 10.76 -3.32
N GLY A 33 -10.41 10.99 -4.24
CA GLY A 33 -10.97 12.32 -4.50
C GLY A 33 -11.71 12.89 -3.29
N ILE A 34 -12.53 12.10 -2.61
CA ILE A 34 -13.23 12.51 -1.37
C ILE A 34 -12.22 12.81 -0.26
N ILE A 35 -11.22 11.96 -0.07
CA ILE A 35 -10.18 12.16 0.93
C ILE A 35 -9.43 13.46 0.65
N PHE A 36 -9.03 13.69 -0.61
CA PHE A 36 -8.34 14.92 -0.99
C PHE A 36 -9.18 16.16 -0.70
N GLN A 37 -10.46 16.17 -1.10
CA GLN A 37 -11.38 17.27 -0.84
C GLN A 37 -11.58 17.53 0.66
N THR A 38 -11.70 16.47 1.45
CA THR A 38 -11.88 16.56 2.91
C THR A 38 -10.63 17.12 3.58
N VAL A 39 -9.45 16.59 3.22
CA VAL A 39 -8.16 17.08 3.75
C VAL A 39 -7.94 18.54 3.35
N LEU A 40 -8.14 18.88 2.09
CA LEU A 40 -7.98 20.26 1.61
C LEU A 40 -8.88 21.22 2.39
N SER A 41 -10.16 20.90 2.52
CA SER A 41 -11.13 21.75 3.22
C SER A 41 -10.83 21.88 4.72
N SER A 42 -10.36 20.80 5.37
CA SER A 42 -10.01 20.85 6.80
C SER A 42 -8.77 21.71 7.05
N VAL A 43 -7.69 21.55 6.24
CA VAL A 43 -6.46 22.33 6.37
C VAL A 43 -6.73 23.82 6.08
N LEU A 44 -7.51 24.13 5.03
CA LEU A 44 -7.87 25.53 4.73
C LEU A 44 -8.66 26.17 5.87
N ARG A 45 -9.64 25.45 6.43
CA ARG A 45 -10.45 25.95 7.56
C ARG A 45 -9.57 26.19 8.79
N GLU A 46 -8.69 25.26 9.12
CA GLU A 46 -7.78 25.41 10.25
C GLU A 46 -6.83 26.61 10.08
N THR A 47 -6.27 26.77 8.89
CA THR A 47 -5.41 27.90 8.54
C THR A 47 -6.14 29.24 8.64
N MET A 48 -7.41 29.31 8.17
CA MET A 48 -8.23 30.51 8.29
C MET A 48 -8.54 30.84 9.76
N MET A 49 -8.85 29.84 10.59
CA MET A 49 -9.09 30.04 12.02
C MET A 49 -7.84 30.57 12.74
N GLN A 50 -6.66 30.00 12.44
CA GLN A 50 -5.40 30.46 13.01
C GLN A 50 -5.06 31.88 12.58
N ALA A 51 -5.30 32.25 11.32
CA ALA A 51 -5.11 33.60 10.83
C ALA A 51 -6.04 34.63 11.52
N MET A 52 -7.32 34.28 11.74
CA MET A 52 -8.28 35.13 12.45
C MET A 52 -7.88 35.31 13.92
N GLN A 53 -7.43 34.25 14.61
CA GLN A 53 -6.95 34.34 15.98
C GLN A 53 -5.68 35.23 16.07
N GLY A 54 -4.72 35.01 15.17
CA GLY A 54 -3.49 35.85 15.13
C GLY A 54 -3.80 37.33 14.94
N ALA A 55 -4.76 37.64 14.06
CA ALA A 55 -5.19 39.03 13.82
C ALA A 55 -5.81 39.70 15.07
N GLN A 56 -6.52 38.95 15.94
CA GLN A 56 -7.06 39.45 17.20
C GLN A 56 -5.96 39.83 18.20
N PHE A 57 -4.78 39.20 18.12
CA PHE A 57 -3.65 39.48 18.98
C PHE A 57 -2.60 40.40 18.32
N GLY A 58 -2.91 41.01 17.17
CA GLY A 58 -1.99 41.89 16.43
C GLY A 58 -0.81 41.14 15.79
N GLN A 59 -0.88 39.83 15.67
CA GLN A 59 0.11 38.99 14.99
C GLN A 59 -0.28 38.80 13.54
N GLY A 60 0.69 38.90 12.63
CA GLY A 60 0.48 38.57 11.22
C GLY A 60 0.15 37.07 11.03
N PRO A 61 -0.40 36.69 9.86
CA PRO A 61 -0.68 35.27 9.58
C PRO A 61 0.62 34.46 9.67
N PRO A 62 0.61 33.32 10.39
CA PRO A 62 1.78 32.45 10.49
C PRO A 62 2.17 31.95 9.09
N PRO A 63 3.48 31.81 8.78
CA PRO A 63 3.94 31.21 7.54
C PRO A 63 3.66 29.71 7.53
N ILE A 64 2.47 29.29 7.07
CA ILE A 64 2.04 27.89 7.01
C ILE A 64 2.21 27.38 5.59
N ASP A 65 2.94 26.27 5.43
CA ASP A 65 3.02 25.53 4.17
C ASP A 65 1.76 24.66 3.97
N VAL A 66 0.66 25.32 3.57
CA VAL A 66 -0.62 24.64 3.33
C VAL A 66 -0.49 23.50 2.30
N PRO A 67 0.17 23.70 1.13
CA PRO A 67 0.34 22.62 0.16
C PRO A 67 1.12 21.41 0.71
N GLY A 68 2.16 21.63 1.51
CA GLY A 68 2.92 20.56 2.14
C GLY A 68 2.10 19.78 3.16
N ILE A 69 1.30 20.48 3.99
CA ILE A 69 0.41 19.83 4.96
C ILE A 69 -0.66 19.00 4.25
N VAL A 70 -1.30 19.57 3.20
CA VAL A 70 -2.34 18.86 2.43
C VAL A 70 -1.77 17.61 1.78
N SER A 71 -0.62 17.71 1.10
CA SER A 71 0.00 16.55 0.42
C SER A 71 0.36 15.44 1.41
N ARG A 72 0.97 15.79 2.54
CA ARG A 72 1.33 14.83 3.60
C ARG A 72 0.10 14.15 4.20
N SER A 73 -0.92 14.92 4.59
CA SER A 73 -2.14 14.38 5.20
C SER A 73 -2.92 13.52 4.21
N PHE A 74 -3.00 13.92 2.94
CA PHE A 74 -3.63 13.16 1.88
C PHE A 74 -2.94 11.81 1.66
N LEU A 75 -1.63 11.81 1.41
CA LEU A 75 -0.87 10.57 1.16
C LEU A 75 -0.83 9.67 2.40
N GLY A 76 -0.76 10.26 3.60
CA GLY A 76 -0.87 9.52 4.86
C GLY A 76 -2.23 8.82 5.01
N THR A 77 -3.34 9.49 4.68
CA THR A 77 -4.67 8.86 4.72
C THR A 77 -4.83 7.79 3.63
N LEU A 78 -4.20 7.99 2.45
CA LEU A 78 -4.18 6.98 1.40
C LEU A 78 -3.50 5.68 1.82
N SER A 79 -2.50 5.72 2.71
CA SER A 79 -1.87 4.49 3.20
C SER A 79 -2.87 3.59 3.94
N VAL A 80 -3.78 4.18 4.70
CA VAL A 80 -4.86 3.44 5.37
C VAL A 80 -5.86 2.89 4.35
N LEU A 81 -6.22 3.68 3.33
CA LEU A 81 -7.11 3.20 2.25
C LEU A 81 -6.48 2.01 1.51
N LEU A 82 -5.19 2.07 1.18
CA LEU A 82 -4.46 0.97 0.54
C LEU A 82 -4.45 -0.29 1.39
N LEU A 83 -4.32 -0.17 2.71
CA LEU A 83 -4.37 -1.30 3.62
C LEU A 83 -5.68 -2.10 3.47
N PHE A 84 -6.81 -1.43 3.23
CA PHE A 84 -8.10 -2.07 2.99
C PHE A 84 -8.28 -2.57 1.55
N MET A 85 -7.62 -1.94 0.57
CA MET A 85 -7.74 -2.31 -0.84
C MET A 85 -6.83 -3.48 -1.24
N ILE A 86 -5.65 -3.59 -0.63
CA ILE A 86 -4.67 -4.64 -0.98
C ILE A 86 -5.22 -6.06 -0.82
N PRO A 87 -5.97 -6.42 0.25
CA PRO A 87 -6.57 -7.74 0.40
C PRO A 87 -7.49 -8.14 -0.77
N MET A 88 -8.22 -7.19 -1.35
CA MET A 88 -9.15 -7.45 -2.45
C MET A 88 -8.45 -8.01 -3.70
N ILE A 89 -7.20 -7.64 -3.91
CA ILE A 89 -6.40 -8.09 -5.06
C ILE A 89 -5.58 -9.31 -4.69
N THR A 90 -4.94 -9.27 -3.51
CA THR A 90 -4.03 -10.35 -3.12
C THR A 90 -4.74 -11.64 -2.77
N MET A 91 -6.01 -11.58 -2.34
CA MET A 91 -6.78 -12.78 -1.99
C MET A 91 -6.90 -13.80 -3.13
N ALA A 92 -6.90 -13.35 -4.39
CA ALA A 92 -7.09 -14.21 -5.55
C ALA A 92 -5.78 -14.76 -6.14
N LEU A 93 -4.60 -14.26 -5.72
CA LEU A 93 -3.32 -14.55 -6.36
C LEU A 93 -2.98 -16.04 -6.47
N PHE A 94 -3.27 -16.82 -5.45
CA PHE A 94 -3.05 -18.27 -5.41
C PHE A 94 -4.31 -19.05 -5.07
N SER A 95 -5.20 -18.52 -4.23
CA SER A 95 -6.39 -19.23 -3.76
C SER A 95 -7.34 -19.59 -4.90
N GLU A 96 -7.46 -18.74 -5.92
CA GLU A 96 -8.29 -18.98 -7.09
C GLU A 96 -7.75 -20.11 -7.96
N GLU A 97 -6.43 -20.17 -8.17
CA GLU A 97 -5.79 -21.25 -8.92
C GLU A 97 -5.87 -22.59 -8.19
N LYS A 98 -5.72 -22.58 -6.87
CA LYS A 98 -5.94 -23.76 -6.04
C LYS A 98 -7.38 -24.25 -6.14
N LYS A 99 -8.36 -23.34 -6.00
CA LYS A 99 -9.78 -23.67 -6.12
C LYS A 99 -10.16 -24.26 -7.46
N ARG A 100 -9.53 -23.77 -8.54
CA ARG A 100 -9.79 -24.26 -9.92
C ARG A 100 -8.98 -25.49 -10.29
N GLY A 101 -8.06 -25.96 -9.44
CA GLY A 101 -7.15 -27.08 -9.74
C GLY A 101 -6.09 -26.72 -10.82
N THR A 102 -6.01 -25.47 -11.22
CA THR A 102 -5.05 -25.02 -12.25
C THR A 102 -3.64 -24.85 -11.70
N ILE A 103 -3.47 -24.90 -10.39
CA ILE A 103 -2.14 -24.84 -9.75
C ILE A 103 -1.27 -26.05 -10.16
N GLU A 104 -1.86 -27.23 -10.36
CA GLU A 104 -1.14 -28.43 -10.79
C GLU A 104 -0.59 -28.24 -12.22
N LEU A 105 -1.37 -27.63 -13.12
CA LEU A 105 -0.91 -27.31 -14.47
C LEU A 105 0.24 -26.28 -14.44
N LEU A 106 0.22 -25.36 -13.49
CA LEU A 106 1.28 -24.38 -13.31
C LEU A 106 2.57 -25.04 -12.80
N LEU A 107 2.45 -26.01 -11.88
CA LEU A 107 3.58 -26.74 -11.29
C LEU A 107 4.19 -27.78 -12.26
N THR A 108 3.42 -28.25 -13.25
CA THR A 108 3.90 -29.17 -14.31
C THR A 108 4.45 -28.44 -15.54
N ALA A 109 4.24 -27.12 -15.65
CA ALA A 109 4.82 -26.30 -16.71
C ALA A 109 6.36 -26.23 -16.56
N PRO A 110 7.11 -26.00 -17.65
CA PRO A 110 8.57 -25.87 -17.61
C PRO A 110 9.00 -24.49 -17.05
N LEU A 111 8.43 -24.13 -15.89
CA LEU A 111 8.68 -22.90 -15.15
C LEU A 111 9.18 -23.24 -13.74
N THR A 112 10.06 -22.40 -13.20
CA THR A 112 10.44 -22.52 -11.78
C THR A 112 9.40 -21.85 -10.88
N ASP A 113 9.21 -22.38 -9.67
CA ASP A 113 8.28 -21.80 -8.69
C ASP A 113 8.62 -20.33 -8.39
N ALA A 114 9.91 -20.01 -8.37
CA ALA A 114 10.36 -18.63 -8.19
C ALA A 114 9.91 -17.70 -9.33
N GLU A 115 9.92 -18.17 -10.59
CA GLU A 115 9.46 -17.38 -11.74
C GLU A 115 7.95 -17.10 -11.65
N VAL A 116 7.18 -18.09 -11.20
CA VAL A 116 5.73 -17.95 -11.02
C VAL A 116 5.42 -16.97 -9.89
N ILE A 117 6.03 -17.15 -8.72
CA ILE A 117 5.80 -16.30 -7.54
C ILE A 117 6.21 -14.86 -7.83
N LEU A 118 7.41 -14.65 -8.37
CA LEU A 118 7.88 -13.31 -8.74
C LEU A 118 7.04 -12.68 -9.84
N GLY A 119 6.59 -13.47 -10.83
CA GLY A 119 5.70 -13.00 -11.88
C GLY A 119 4.37 -12.47 -11.31
N LYS A 120 3.72 -13.24 -10.44
CA LYS A 120 2.49 -12.82 -9.75
C LYS A 120 2.69 -11.63 -8.82
N PHE A 121 3.79 -11.63 -8.06
CA PHE A 121 4.16 -10.52 -7.19
C PHE A 121 4.33 -9.21 -7.98
N PHE A 122 5.11 -9.23 -9.07
CA PHE A 122 5.33 -8.04 -9.89
C PHE A 122 4.08 -7.63 -10.68
N ALA A 123 3.20 -8.54 -11.03
CA ALA A 123 1.91 -8.20 -11.62
C ALA A 123 1.03 -7.43 -10.63
N ALA A 124 0.88 -7.93 -9.40
CA ALA A 124 0.16 -7.23 -8.35
C ALA A 124 0.81 -5.88 -8.02
N ALA A 125 2.14 -5.83 -7.88
CA ALA A 125 2.90 -4.60 -7.66
C ALA A 125 2.66 -3.57 -8.77
N SER A 126 2.66 -3.99 -10.03
CA SER A 126 2.38 -3.11 -11.18
C SER A 126 0.97 -2.54 -11.15
N PHE A 127 -0.02 -3.33 -10.71
CA PHE A 127 -1.38 -2.83 -10.51
C PHE A 127 -1.45 -1.74 -9.44
N PHE A 128 -0.69 -1.89 -8.33
CA PHE A 128 -0.60 -0.83 -7.31
C PHE A 128 0.14 0.41 -7.79
N VAL A 129 1.12 0.28 -8.68
CA VAL A 129 1.71 1.45 -9.36
C VAL A 129 0.66 2.21 -10.16
N ILE A 130 -0.23 1.50 -10.87
CA ILE A 130 -1.33 2.13 -11.62
C ILE A 130 -2.30 2.82 -10.65
N LEU A 131 -2.67 2.18 -9.52
CA LEU A 131 -3.49 2.81 -8.48
C LEU A 131 -2.85 4.11 -7.96
N LEU A 132 -1.58 4.06 -7.57
CA LEU A 132 -0.84 5.23 -7.10
C LEU A 132 -0.74 6.32 -8.20
N ALA A 133 -0.60 5.95 -9.46
CA ALA A 133 -0.56 6.89 -10.57
C ALA A 133 -1.88 7.68 -10.70
N THR A 134 -3.04 7.09 -10.39
CA THR A 134 -4.32 7.83 -10.41
C THR A 134 -4.37 8.96 -9.38
N THR A 135 -3.64 8.85 -8.28
CA THR A 135 -3.58 9.89 -7.23
C THR A 135 -2.80 11.14 -7.65
N TRP A 136 -2.10 11.08 -8.80
CA TRP A 136 -1.49 12.28 -9.37
C TRP A 136 -2.52 13.29 -9.89
N ILE A 137 -3.78 12.88 -10.13
CA ILE A 137 -4.86 13.79 -10.53
C ILE A 137 -5.10 14.84 -9.43
N PRO A 138 -5.43 14.49 -8.16
CA PRO A 138 -5.55 15.47 -7.10
C PRO A 138 -4.23 16.19 -6.78
N MET A 139 -3.08 15.53 -6.92
CA MET A 139 -1.78 16.19 -6.77
C MET A 139 -1.52 17.26 -7.82
N ALA A 140 -1.94 17.03 -9.07
CA ALA A 140 -1.84 18.04 -10.13
C ALA A 140 -2.59 19.34 -9.76
N VAL A 141 -3.78 19.21 -9.16
CA VAL A 141 -4.53 20.37 -8.65
C VAL A 141 -3.70 21.13 -7.61
N LEU A 142 -3.05 20.40 -6.69
CA LEU A 142 -2.20 21.03 -5.67
C LEU A 142 -0.98 21.74 -6.26
N TYR A 143 -0.37 21.18 -7.32
CA TYR A 143 0.73 21.82 -8.04
C TYR A 143 0.32 23.09 -8.80
N ILE A 144 -0.88 23.09 -9.38
CA ILE A 144 -1.40 24.26 -10.14
C ILE A 144 -1.67 25.43 -9.21
N PHE A 145 -2.28 25.19 -8.05
CA PHE A 145 -2.76 26.24 -7.15
C PHE A 145 -1.82 26.53 -5.97
N GLY A 146 -1.00 25.55 -5.53
CA GLY A 146 -0.28 25.65 -4.27
C GLY A 146 1.24 25.58 -4.34
N LYS A 147 1.83 25.12 -5.46
CA LYS A 147 3.27 24.95 -5.65
C LYS A 147 3.98 24.21 -4.50
N PRO A 148 3.55 22.99 -4.13
CA PRO A 148 4.17 22.23 -3.06
C PRO A 148 5.63 21.86 -3.38
N ALA A 149 6.44 21.61 -2.34
CA ALA A 149 7.78 21.09 -2.50
C ALA A 149 7.73 19.66 -3.07
N SER A 150 8.44 19.42 -4.19
CA SER A 150 8.42 18.12 -4.87
C SER A 150 9.14 17.02 -4.11
N GLY A 151 10.18 17.34 -3.33
CA GLY A 151 10.97 16.38 -2.57
C GLY A 151 10.12 15.50 -1.63
N PRO A 152 9.40 16.09 -0.66
CA PRO A 152 8.53 15.32 0.25
C PRO A 152 7.44 14.52 -0.45
N ILE A 153 6.90 14.99 -1.58
CA ILE A 153 5.90 14.27 -2.36
C ILE A 153 6.50 13.01 -2.97
N LEU A 154 7.67 13.13 -3.63
CA LEU A 154 8.34 11.98 -4.24
C LEU A 154 8.76 10.94 -3.20
N THR A 155 9.28 11.36 -2.05
CA THR A 155 9.61 10.44 -0.97
C THR A 155 8.37 9.75 -0.41
N SER A 156 7.25 10.46 -0.28
CA SER A 156 5.97 9.88 0.16
C SER A 156 5.46 8.81 -0.83
N TYR A 157 5.52 9.07 -2.14
CA TYR A 157 5.16 8.06 -3.14
C TYR A 157 6.08 6.85 -3.12
N LEU A 158 7.39 7.05 -2.92
CA LEU A 158 8.33 5.94 -2.74
C LEU A 158 7.98 5.12 -1.48
N GLY A 159 7.69 5.79 -0.37
CA GLY A 159 7.24 5.14 0.86
C GLY A 159 5.95 4.33 0.65
N LEU A 160 4.93 4.92 0.01
CA LEU A 160 3.67 4.23 -0.32
C LEU A 160 3.89 3.03 -1.25
N PHE A 161 4.81 3.13 -2.19
CA PHE A 161 5.17 2.02 -3.07
C PHE A 161 5.79 0.87 -2.28
N LEU A 162 6.82 1.13 -1.46
CA LEU A 162 7.46 0.12 -0.62
C LEU A 162 6.49 -0.51 0.39
N TYR A 163 5.66 0.31 1.01
CA TYR A 163 4.57 -0.12 1.88
C TYR A 163 3.62 -1.08 1.16
N SER A 164 3.16 -0.70 -0.04
CA SER A 164 2.27 -1.55 -0.84
C SER A 164 2.92 -2.86 -1.24
N LEU A 165 4.21 -2.86 -1.63
CA LEU A 165 4.96 -4.07 -1.94
C LEU A 165 5.00 -5.03 -0.76
N SER A 166 5.25 -4.53 0.44
CA SER A 166 5.32 -5.35 1.66
C SER A 166 3.97 -5.99 1.99
N LEU A 167 2.87 -5.24 1.88
CA LEU A 167 1.52 -5.76 2.09
C LEU A 167 1.11 -6.76 1.00
N VAL A 168 1.46 -6.49 -0.26
CA VAL A 168 1.23 -7.45 -1.37
C VAL A 168 1.94 -8.77 -1.10
N ALA A 169 3.20 -8.74 -0.64
CA ALA A 169 3.95 -9.95 -0.31
C ALA A 169 3.31 -10.75 0.82
N VAL A 170 2.85 -10.08 1.88
CA VAL A 170 2.13 -10.72 3.01
C VAL A 170 0.78 -11.27 2.55
N GLY A 171 0.00 -10.51 1.79
CA GLY A 171 -1.30 -10.95 1.26
C GLY A 171 -1.17 -12.12 0.28
N MET A 172 -0.12 -12.12 -0.55
CA MET A 172 0.21 -13.23 -1.45
C MET A 172 0.53 -14.50 -0.66
N PHE A 173 1.30 -14.40 0.42
CA PHE A 173 1.58 -15.51 1.32
C PHE A 173 0.28 -16.08 1.91
N ILE A 174 -0.60 -15.22 2.45
CA ILE A 174 -1.88 -15.66 3.02
C ILE A 174 -2.74 -16.34 1.94
N SER A 175 -2.79 -15.80 0.73
CA SER A 175 -3.51 -16.40 -0.40
C SER A 175 -2.95 -17.79 -0.77
N SER A 176 -1.66 -18.02 -0.55
CA SER A 176 -1.04 -19.33 -0.81
C SER A 176 -1.39 -20.41 0.22
N LEU A 177 -1.96 -20.06 1.38
CA LEU A 177 -2.28 -20.99 2.46
C LEU A 177 -3.66 -21.66 2.32
N THR A 178 -4.57 -21.07 1.53
CA THR A 178 -5.97 -21.51 1.44
C THR A 178 -6.43 -21.60 -0.02
N GLU A 179 -7.42 -22.47 -0.27
CA GLU A 179 -8.10 -22.61 -1.55
C GLU A 179 -9.35 -21.70 -1.66
N ASN A 180 -9.78 -21.16 -0.52
CA ASN A 180 -10.96 -20.31 -0.47
C ASN A 180 -10.56 -18.83 -0.50
N GLN A 181 -10.92 -18.14 -1.59
CA GLN A 181 -10.63 -16.73 -1.82
C GLN A 181 -11.20 -15.82 -0.72
N ILE A 182 -12.40 -16.13 -0.21
CA ILE A 182 -13.03 -15.34 0.86
C ILE A 182 -12.23 -15.48 2.16
N VAL A 183 -11.80 -16.70 2.48
CA VAL A 183 -10.96 -16.96 3.66
C VAL A 183 -9.62 -16.24 3.52
N ALA A 184 -8.99 -16.30 2.34
CA ALA A 184 -7.76 -15.54 2.07
C ALA A 184 -7.96 -14.04 2.28
N GLY A 185 -9.06 -13.50 1.79
CA GLY A 185 -9.41 -12.08 1.94
C GLY A 185 -9.61 -11.67 3.40
N VAL A 186 -10.38 -12.45 4.16
CA VAL A 186 -10.65 -12.18 5.58
C VAL A 186 -9.37 -12.28 6.42
N LEU A 187 -8.53 -13.30 6.17
CA LEU A 187 -7.26 -13.45 6.88
C LEU A 187 -6.28 -12.31 6.53
N SER A 188 -6.18 -11.92 5.26
CA SER A 188 -5.33 -10.79 4.85
C SER A 188 -5.82 -9.49 5.48
N PHE A 189 -7.14 -9.23 5.43
CA PHE A 189 -7.74 -8.05 6.05
C PHE A 189 -7.49 -8.04 7.56
N GLY A 190 -7.73 -9.16 8.26
CA GLY A 190 -7.48 -9.28 9.70
C GLY A 190 -6.02 -9.04 10.06
N THR A 191 -5.08 -9.61 9.29
CA THR A 191 -3.64 -9.40 9.48
C THR A 191 -3.26 -7.93 9.29
N PHE A 192 -3.75 -7.28 8.24
CA PHE A 192 -3.45 -5.88 7.97
C PHE A 192 -4.11 -4.95 8.98
N PHE A 193 -5.31 -5.27 9.44
CA PHE A 193 -5.97 -4.54 10.52
C PHE A 193 -5.19 -4.64 11.83
N LEU A 194 -4.64 -5.81 12.16
CA LEU A 194 -3.77 -5.97 13.33
C LEU A 194 -2.48 -5.14 13.19
N LEU A 195 -1.87 -5.12 12.01
CA LEU A 195 -0.70 -4.26 11.75
C LEU A 195 -1.03 -2.77 11.90
N TRP A 196 -2.21 -2.35 11.47
CA TRP A 196 -2.71 -1.00 11.69
C TRP A 196 -2.95 -0.71 13.18
N LEU A 197 -3.55 -1.67 13.89
CA LEU A 197 -3.82 -1.53 15.33
C LEU A 197 -2.54 -1.36 16.14
N VAL A 198 -1.43 -2.02 15.75
CA VAL A 198 -0.12 -1.84 16.38
C VAL A 198 0.30 -0.37 16.31
N SER A 199 0.10 0.33 15.19
CA SER A 199 0.39 1.75 15.07
C SER A 199 -0.47 2.61 16.01
N VAL A 200 -1.77 2.31 16.11
CA VAL A 200 -2.67 3.01 17.03
C VAL A 200 -2.22 2.81 18.48
N LEU A 201 -1.86 1.59 18.86
CA LEU A 201 -1.36 1.27 20.20
C LEU A 201 -0.01 1.93 20.48
N ALA A 202 0.89 2.01 19.49
CA ALA A 202 2.18 2.70 19.61
C ALA A 202 1.99 4.18 19.95
N ASN A 203 1.00 4.83 19.31
CA ASN A 203 0.69 6.24 19.57
C ASN A 203 0.08 6.48 20.97
N ALA A 204 -0.61 5.49 21.53
CA ALA A 204 -1.19 5.56 22.87
C ALA A 204 -0.21 5.15 23.99
N ALA A 205 0.86 4.40 23.66
CA ALA A 205 1.82 3.86 24.59
C ALA A 205 2.90 4.90 25.00
N GLN A 206 3.57 4.64 26.13
CA GLN A 206 4.68 5.46 26.64
C GLN A 206 5.90 4.59 26.98
N GLY A 207 7.06 5.22 27.07
CA GLY A 207 8.31 4.57 27.47
C GLY A 207 8.76 3.47 26.52
N THR A 208 9.29 2.38 27.07
CA THR A 208 9.84 1.24 26.32
C THR A 208 8.79 0.54 25.44
N MET A 209 7.52 0.48 25.91
CA MET A 209 6.43 -0.11 25.15
C MET A 209 6.20 0.65 23.83
N LYS A 210 6.22 1.98 23.88
CA LYS A 210 6.12 2.81 22.67
C LYS A 210 7.24 2.47 21.68
N ALA A 211 8.49 2.39 22.14
CA ALA A 211 9.63 2.10 21.27
C ALA A 211 9.48 0.75 20.55
N VAL A 212 9.03 -0.30 21.28
CA VAL A 212 8.82 -1.64 20.70
C VAL A 212 7.67 -1.62 19.69
N LEU A 213 6.52 -1.03 20.04
CA LEU A 213 5.36 -0.98 19.17
C LEU A 213 5.62 -0.14 17.91
N SER A 214 6.30 1.02 18.04
CA SER A 214 6.67 1.85 16.88
C SER A 214 7.64 1.12 15.96
N TYR A 215 8.57 0.31 16.47
CA TYR A 215 9.46 -0.50 15.64
C TYR A 215 8.71 -1.59 14.85
N LEU A 216 7.62 -2.13 15.40
CA LEU A 216 6.77 -3.12 14.73
C LEU A 216 5.70 -2.48 13.85
N SER A 217 5.46 -1.18 14.01
CA SER A 217 4.40 -0.46 13.30
C SER A 217 4.77 -0.22 11.84
N ILE A 218 3.98 -0.78 10.95
CA ILE A 218 4.15 -0.58 9.50
C ILE A 218 3.86 0.86 9.06
N LEU A 219 3.02 1.61 9.79
CA LEU A 219 2.69 2.98 9.46
C LEU A 219 3.69 4.00 10.04
N ASP A 220 4.29 3.71 11.20
CA ASP A 220 5.27 4.63 11.80
C ASP A 220 6.52 4.74 10.91
N HIS A 221 6.94 3.64 10.26
CA HIS A 221 8.01 3.66 9.28
C HIS A 221 7.66 4.49 8.03
N LEU A 222 6.37 4.66 7.71
CA LEU A 222 5.92 5.48 6.59
C LEU A 222 5.95 6.98 6.90
N ASP A 223 5.82 7.38 8.17
CA ASP A 223 5.72 8.79 8.57
C ASP A 223 6.98 9.60 8.20
N ASP A 224 8.17 9.02 8.26
CA ASP A 224 9.40 9.67 7.83
C ASP A 224 9.38 9.97 6.33
N PHE A 225 8.92 9.03 5.50
CA PHE A 225 8.76 9.27 4.06
C PHE A 225 7.75 10.40 3.78
N MET A 226 6.67 10.48 4.58
CA MET A 226 5.70 11.57 4.47
C MET A 226 6.27 12.93 4.86
N LYS A 227 7.31 12.96 5.70
CA LYS A 227 8.06 14.17 6.08
C LYS A 227 9.16 14.55 5.08
N GLY A 228 9.37 13.76 4.03
CA GLY A 228 10.44 13.98 3.08
C GLY A 228 11.80 13.39 3.50
N VAL A 229 11.82 12.54 4.53
CA VAL A 229 13.05 11.93 5.05
C VAL A 229 13.19 10.51 4.52
N LEU A 230 14.30 10.23 3.81
CA LEU A 230 14.68 8.89 3.38
C LEU A 230 15.56 8.26 4.46
N SER A 231 14.94 7.48 5.35
CA SER A 231 15.67 6.67 6.32
C SER A 231 15.99 5.30 5.74
N THR A 232 17.26 4.92 5.76
CA THR A 232 17.72 3.58 5.33
C THR A 232 17.05 2.48 6.16
N SER A 233 16.82 2.72 7.45
CA SER A 233 16.12 1.78 8.35
C SER A 233 14.72 1.45 7.85
N ASN A 234 13.95 2.47 7.42
CA ASN A 234 12.58 2.29 6.95
C ASN A 234 12.52 1.57 5.59
N VAL A 235 13.49 1.85 4.71
CA VAL A 235 13.64 1.11 3.43
C VAL A 235 13.95 -0.37 3.71
N ILE A 236 14.90 -0.65 4.58
CA ILE A 236 15.28 -2.02 4.96
C ILE A 236 14.10 -2.76 5.59
N PHE A 237 13.32 -2.09 6.44
CA PHE A 237 12.12 -2.66 7.05
C PHE A 237 11.12 -3.17 6.00
N TYR A 238 10.72 -2.32 5.04
CA TYR A 238 9.78 -2.72 3.99
C TYR A 238 10.35 -3.79 3.06
N LEU A 239 11.62 -3.67 2.68
CA LEU A 239 12.27 -4.68 1.84
C LEU A 239 12.37 -6.03 2.56
N SER A 240 12.73 -6.04 3.85
CA SER A 240 12.80 -7.28 4.64
C SER A 240 11.44 -7.94 4.76
N LEU A 241 10.38 -7.17 5.02
CA LEU A 241 9.01 -7.70 5.09
C LEU A 241 8.56 -8.27 3.73
N THR A 242 8.90 -7.59 2.63
CA THR A 242 8.64 -8.06 1.27
C THR A 242 9.36 -9.37 0.99
N ILE A 243 10.67 -9.45 1.28
CA ILE A 243 11.48 -10.66 1.06
C ILE A 243 10.94 -11.83 1.89
N VAL A 244 10.61 -11.59 3.17
CA VAL A 244 10.04 -12.62 4.05
C VAL A 244 8.69 -13.11 3.50
N GLY A 245 7.79 -12.22 3.09
CA GLY A 245 6.49 -12.59 2.51
C GLY A 245 6.64 -13.43 1.24
N VAL A 246 7.51 -13.03 0.33
CA VAL A 246 7.81 -13.78 -0.91
C VAL A 246 8.44 -15.14 -0.58
N PHE A 247 9.40 -15.19 0.36
CA PHE A 247 10.05 -16.43 0.79
C PHE A 247 9.05 -17.40 1.42
N LEU A 248 8.18 -16.92 2.29
CA LEU A 248 7.13 -17.74 2.91
C LEU A 248 6.14 -18.27 1.86
N THR A 249 5.81 -17.46 0.85
CA THR A 249 5.01 -17.92 -0.30
C THR A 249 5.71 -19.04 -1.05
N TYR A 250 7.01 -18.89 -1.31
CA TYR A 250 7.81 -19.92 -1.96
C TYR A 250 7.77 -21.24 -1.17
N ARG A 251 7.97 -21.19 0.14
CA ARG A 251 7.91 -22.39 1.01
C ARG A 251 6.52 -23.01 1.03
N SER A 252 5.47 -22.18 1.01
CA SER A 252 4.09 -22.66 0.96
C SER A 252 3.78 -23.40 -0.36
N VAL A 253 4.20 -22.83 -1.50
CA VAL A 253 3.98 -23.44 -2.82
C VAL A 253 4.82 -24.71 -3.00
N ASP A 254 6.10 -24.68 -2.63
CA ASP A 254 7.01 -25.84 -2.68
C ASP A 254 6.45 -27.03 -1.86
N SER A 255 5.83 -26.75 -0.70
CA SER A 255 5.24 -27.80 0.13
C SER A 255 4.07 -28.54 -0.55
N LEU A 256 3.43 -27.97 -1.55
CA LEU A 256 2.35 -28.61 -2.31
C LEU A 256 2.88 -29.72 -3.23
N ARG A 257 4.09 -29.58 -3.75
CA ARG A 257 4.74 -30.62 -4.58
C ARG A 257 5.02 -31.93 -3.83
N TRP A 258 5.18 -31.85 -2.51
CA TRP A 258 5.49 -33.01 -1.68
C TRP A 258 4.26 -33.74 -1.14
N ARG A 259 3.07 -33.16 -1.35
CA ARG A 259 1.78 -33.73 -0.89
C ARG A 259 1.01 -34.46 -1.99
N GLY A 260 1.40 -34.34 -3.24
CA GLY A 260 0.88 -35.11 -4.40
C GLY A 260 1.86 -36.16 -4.83
#